data_a01b0a2ffa7950026e0fefa9ec14e336
#
_entry.id   a01b0a2ffa7950026e0fefa9ec14e336
#
_cell.length_a   1.000
_cell.length_b   1.000
_cell.length_c   1.000
_cell.angle_alpha   90.00
_cell.angle_beta   90.00
_cell.angle_gamma   90.00
#
_symmetry.space_group_name_H-M   'P 1'
#
loop_
_entity.id
_entity.type
_entity.pdbx_description
1 polymer ?
#
loop_
_entity_poly.entity_id
_entity_poly.type
_entity_poly.pdbx_seq_one_letter_code
_entity_poly.pdbx_strand_id
1 'polypeptide(L)'
;MIKTKYYILIITCLWLQAGLAATPSAFYSALKKIYPLAADVEWSQQGNYHTADFIQNGFDTKVWMNINAQWVMTNTDLQTADQLPPGAYNAFTFSSFSQWTVQNVFFIEFPKRPAVYVIQVNMDNSDAIYQLFLTPGGRMLQTKDASYNNTAISPSVFDFILKSASNLNGNLNCSKELEHYAS
;
A
#
# COMPACT_ATOMS: atom_id res chain seq x y z
N MET A 1 -38.59 -46.08 -6.91
CA MET A 1 -37.79 -45.72 -5.72
C MET A 1 -36.36 -45.31 -6.07
N ILE A 2 -36.11 -44.42 -7.06
CA ILE A 2 -34.76 -44.04 -7.50
C ILE A 2 -34.54 -42.50 -7.46
N LYS A 3 -35.55 -41.69 -7.15
CA LYS A 3 -35.48 -40.25 -7.24
C LYS A 3 -34.97 -39.49 -6.00
N THR A 4 -34.91 -40.13 -4.85
CA THR A 4 -34.58 -39.49 -3.58
C THR A 4 -33.06 -39.37 -3.33
N LYS A 5 -32.22 -40.23 -3.97
CA LYS A 5 -30.77 -40.21 -3.76
C LYS A 5 -30.04 -39.05 -4.44
N TYR A 6 -30.59 -38.51 -5.50
CA TYR A 6 -29.94 -37.40 -6.26
C TYR A 6 -30.16 -36.03 -5.58
N TYR A 7 -31.23 -35.84 -4.84
CA TYR A 7 -31.47 -34.58 -4.15
C TYR A 7 -30.52 -34.34 -2.96
N ILE A 8 -30.08 -35.41 -2.31
CA ILE A 8 -29.14 -35.30 -1.18
C ILE A 8 -27.74 -34.93 -1.69
N LEU A 9 -27.36 -35.40 -2.88
CA LEU A 9 -26.05 -35.09 -3.46
C LEU A 9 -25.95 -33.64 -3.98
N ILE A 10 -27.06 -33.07 -4.45
CA ILE A 10 -27.12 -31.68 -4.91
C ILE A 10 -27.10 -30.70 -3.72
N ILE A 11 -27.73 -31.03 -2.61
CA ILE A 11 -27.74 -30.19 -1.40
C ILE A 11 -26.35 -30.14 -0.75
N THR A 12 -25.59 -31.24 -0.76
CA THR A 12 -24.22 -31.25 -0.22
C THR A 12 -23.22 -30.46 -1.06
N CYS A 13 -23.42 -30.33 -2.39
CA CYS A 13 -22.55 -29.49 -3.23
C CYS A 13 -22.78 -27.99 -3.04
N LEU A 14 -23.95 -27.55 -2.59
CA LEU A 14 -24.22 -26.11 -2.36
C LEU A 14 -23.57 -25.54 -1.09
N TRP A 15 -23.12 -26.40 -0.17
CA TRP A 15 -22.51 -25.96 1.10
C TRP A 15 -20.99 -25.80 1.04
N LEU A 16 -20.33 -26.14 -0.07
CA LEU A 16 -18.86 -26.08 -0.19
C LEU A 16 -18.33 -24.78 -0.79
N GLN A 17 -19.13 -23.76 -1.04
CA GLN A 17 -18.67 -22.49 -1.61
C GLN A 17 -18.79 -21.29 -0.64
N ALA A 18 -18.84 -21.52 0.65
CA ALA A 18 -18.53 -20.45 1.60
C ALA A 18 -17.02 -20.24 1.64
N GLY A 19 -16.45 -19.72 0.55
CA GLY A 19 -15.15 -19.10 0.61
C GLY A 19 -15.17 -18.08 1.74
N LEU A 20 -14.20 -18.15 2.64
CA LEU A 20 -14.05 -17.31 3.84
C LEU A 20 -13.76 -15.85 3.48
N ALA A 21 -14.58 -15.23 2.61
CA ALA A 21 -14.55 -13.80 2.40
C ALA A 21 -15.11 -13.13 3.66
N ALA A 22 -14.40 -12.14 4.18
CA ALA A 22 -14.86 -11.36 5.32
C ALA A 22 -16.21 -10.70 4.99
N THR A 23 -17.11 -10.63 5.96
CA THR A 23 -18.41 -9.96 5.80
C THR A 23 -18.21 -8.45 5.67
N PRO A 24 -19.12 -7.71 5.01
CA PRO A 24 -19.05 -6.25 4.93
C PRO A 24 -18.88 -5.58 6.31
N SER A 25 -19.52 -6.11 7.35
CA SER A 25 -19.37 -5.63 8.73
C SER A 25 -17.96 -5.81 9.29
N ALA A 26 -17.22 -6.84 8.87
CA ALA A 26 -15.82 -7.06 9.29
C ALA A 26 -14.90 -5.99 8.72
N PHE A 27 -15.06 -5.59 7.45
CA PHE A 27 -14.29 -4.51 6.83
C PHE A 27 -14.55 -3.18 7.53
N TYR A 28 -15.83 -2.86 7.79
CA TYR A 28 -16.18 -1.65 8.53
C TYR A 28 -15.58 -1.63 9.94
N SER A 29 -15.68 -2.74 10.66
CA SER A 29 -15.10 -2.88 12.00
C SER A 29 -13.57 -2.77 12.00
N ALA A 30 -12.91 -3.31 10.97
CA ALA A 30 -11.47 -3.20 10.81
C ALA A 30 -11.05 -1.75 10.51
N LEU A 31 -11.78 -1.05 9.63
CA LEU A 31 -11.54 0.36 9.33
C LEU A 31 -11.65 1.22 10.58
N LYS A 32 -12.73 1.05 11.35
CA LYS A 32 -12.98 1.84 12.58
C LYS A 32 -11.94 1.62 13.68
N LYS A 33 -11.21 0.51 13.68
CA LYS A 33 -10.08 0.29 14.62
C LYS A 33 -8.87 1.15 14.26
N ILE A 34 -8.66 1.44 12.97
CA ILE A 34 -7.52 2.22 12.47
C ILE A 34 -7.91 3.71 12.41
N TYR A 35 -9.10 3.98 11.88
CA TYR A 35 -9.66 5.32 11.68
C TYR A 35 -11.04 5.43 12.35
N PRO A 36 -11.11 5.65 13.67
CA PRO A 36 -12.37 5.68 14.42
C PRO A 36 -13.35 6.76 13.92
N LEU A 37 -12.80 7.88 13.42
CA LEU A 37 -13.56 9.03 12.95
C LEU A 37 -13.88 9.00 11.44
N ALA A 38 -13.46 7.97 10.70
CA ALA A 38 -13.77 7.87 9.27
C ALA A 38 -15.29 7.95 9.05
N ALA A 39 -15.75 8.87 8.21
CA ALA A 39 -17.15 9.09 7.84
C ALA A 39 -17.26 9.12 6.32
N ASP A 40 -18.48 8.97 5.80
CA ASP A 40 -18.79 9.04 4.37
C ASP A 40 -17.87 8.14 3.52
N VAL A 41 -17.67 6.90 4.01
CA VAL A 41 -16.72 5.95 3.44
C VAL A 41 -17.30 5.32 2.18
N GLU A 42 -16.60 5.49 1.06
CA GLU A 42 -16.88 4.81 -0.18
C GLU A 42 -16.08 3.51 -0.26
N TRP A 43 -16.80 2.40 -0.49
CA TRP A 43 -16.19 1.07 -0.58
C TRP A 43 -16.08 0.62 -2.02
N SER A 44 -14.91 0.09 -2.40
CA SER A 44 -14.70 -0.54 -3.69
C SER A 44 -13.86 -1.81 -3.57
N GLN A 45 -13.76 -2.56 -4.67
CA GLN A 45 -12.90 -3.74 -4.76
C GLN A 45 -11.93 -3.58 -5.94
N GLN A 46 -10.65 -3.79 -5.67
CA GLN A 46 -9.59 -3.75 -6.68
C GLN A 46 -8.76 -5.04 -6.60
N GLY A 47 -9.02 -5.97 -7.51
CA GLY A 47 -8.42 -7.30 -7.49
C GLY A 47 -8.79 -8.06 -6.20
N ASN A 48 -7.78 -8.46 -5.45
CA ASN A 48 -7.94 -9.19 -4.18
C ASN A 48 -8.03 -8.26 -2.96
N TYR A 49 -8.18 -6.95 -3.17
CA TYR A 49 -8.27 -5.98 -2.09
C TYR A 49 -9.64 -5.31 -2.06
N HIS A 50 -10.12 -5.03 -0.86
CA HIS A 50 -11.21 -4.09 -0.62
C HIS A 50 -10.59 -2.74 -0.24
N THR A 51 -11.13 -1.66 -0.78
CA THR A 51 -10.67 -0.31 -0.47
C THR A 51 -11.77 0.50 0.17
N ALA A 52 -11.38 1.35 1.11
CA ALA A 52 -12.23 2.34 1.76
C ALA A 52 -11.65 3.72 1.46
N ASP A 53 -12.40 4.54 0.77
CA ASP A 53 -12.04 5.90 0.38
C ASP A 53 -12.83 6.90 1.25
N PHE A 54 -12.17 7.86 1.88
CA PHE A 54 -12.77 8.89 2.74
C PHE A 54 -11.81 10.07 2.92
N ILE A 55 -12.33 11.17 3.47
CA ILE A 55 -11.51 12.34 3.83
C ILE A 55 -11.02 12.19 5.27
N GLN A 56 -9.71 12.27 5.47
CA GLN A 56 -9.06 12.28 6.78
C GLN A 56 -8.21 13.55 6.94
N ASN A 57 -8.54 14.39 7.92
CA ASN A 57 -7.83 15.65 8.17
C ASN A 57 -7.73 16.59 6.95
N GLY A 58 -8.73 16.55 6.06
CA GLY A 58 -8.76 17.33 4.83
C GLY A 58 -8.04 16.72 3.62
N PHE A 59 -7.51 15.50 3.76
CA PHE A 59 -6.81 14.77 2.69
C PHE A 59 -7.59 13.54 2.24
N ASP A 60 -7.59 13.30 0.94
CA ASP A 60 -8.12 12.07 0.36
C ASP A 60 -7.31 10.87 0.87
N THR A 61 -7.99 9.94 1.52
CA THR A 61 -7.37 8.78 2.17
C THR A 61 -8.01 7.50 1.66
N LYS A 62 -7.19 6.59 1.20
CA LYS A 62 -7.59 5.25 0.72
C LYS A 62 -6.94 4.17 1.56
N VAL A 63 -7.75 3.38 2.23
CA VAL A 63 -7.30 2.21 3.01
C VAL A 63 -7.49 0.94 2.20
N TRP A 64 -6.44 0.14 2.12
CA TRP A 64 -6.44 -1.16 1.44
C TRP A 64 -6.50 -2.29 2.46
N MET A 65 -7.43 -3.21 2.27
CA MET A 65 -7.61 -4.40 3.09
C MET A 65 -7.61 -5.65 2.22
N ASN A 66 -7.03 -6.74 2.70
CA ASN A 66 -7.12 -8.02 2.02
C ASN A 66 -8.51 -8.66 2.22
N ILE A 67 -8.76 -9.81 1.58
CA ILE A 67 -10.04 -10.53 1.65
C ILE A 67 -10.46 -10.95 3.07
N ASN A 68 -9.54 -10.93 4.04
CA ASN A 68 -9.80 -11.24 5.45
C ASN A 68 -10.02 -9.97 6.30
N ALA A 69 -10.30 -8.82 5.67
CA ALA A 69 -10.43 -7.52 6.32
C ALA A 69 -9.19 -7.11 7.15
N GLN A 70 -8.00 -7.60 6.79
CA GLN A 70 -6.76 -7.17 7.41
C GLN A 70 -6.21 -5.94 6.68
N TRP A 71 -5.83 -4.92 7.42
CA TRP A 71 -5.17 -3.73 6.89
C TRP A 71 -3.84 -4.09 6.22
N VAL A 72 -3.67 -3.62 5.00
CA VAL A 72 -2.47 -3.85 4.17
C VAL A 72 -1.69 -2.56 3.99
N MET A 73 -2.39 -1.47 3.68
CA MET A 73 -1.78 -0.17 3.37
C MET A 73 -2.81 0.94 3.52
N THR A 74 -2.37 2.13 3.88
CA THR A 74 -3.11 3.38 3.68
C THR A 74 -2.34 4.28 2.75
N ASN A 75 -3.03 4.90 1.82
CA ASN A 75 -2.52 5.93 0.93
C ASN A 75 -3.28 7.24 1.23
N THR A 76 -2.56 8.28 1.66
CA THR A 76 -3.10 9.63 1.86
C THR A 76 -2.50 10.55 0.81
N ASP A 77 -3.33 11.22 0.01
CA ASP A 77 -2.89 12.21 -0.97
C ASP A 77 -2.66 13.55 -0.26
N LEU A 78 -1.39 13.92 -0.12
CA LEU A 78 -0.97 15.19 0.47
C LEU A 78 -0.99 16.34 -0.53
N GLN A 79 -1.20 16.05 -1.82
CA GLN A 79 -1.31 16.98 -2.94
C GLN A 79 0.01 17.69 -3.29
N THR A 80 0.69 18.30 -2.32
CA THR A 80 1.81 19.23 -2.54
C THR A 80 3.06 18.83 -1.75
N ALA A 81 4.24 19.26 -2.24
CA ALA A 81 5.53 18.90 -1.65
C ALA A 81 5.84 19.60 -0.32
N ASP A 82 5.17 20.69 0.00
CA ASP A 82 5.31 21.40 1.28
C ASP A 82 4.76 20.59 2.48
N GLN A 83 3.96 19.57 2.22
CA GLN A 83 3.50 18.61 3.23
C GLN A 83 4.53 17.53 3.57
N LEU A 84 5.65 17.48 2.87
CA LEU A 84 6.73 16.53 3.15
C LEU A 84 7.46 16.90 4.45
N PRO A 85 7.93 15.91 5.23
CA PRO A 85 8.84 16.18 6.33
C PRO A 85 10.17 16.74 5.80
N PRO A 86 10.89 17.54 6.60
CA PRO A 86 12.10 18.26 6.15
C PRO A 86 13.14 17.36 5.46
N GLY A 87 13.32 16.13 5.93
CA GLY A 87 14.27 15.18 5.33
C GLY A 87 13.87 14.79 3.91
N ALA A 88 12.60 14.42 3.70
CA ALA A 88 12.09 14.05 2.37
C ALA A 88 12.03 15.26 1.43
N TYR A 89 11.61 16.42 1.93
CA TYR A 89 11.61 17.66 1.17
C TYR A 89 13.01 18.04 0.68
N ASN A 90 14.02 18.04 1.55
CA ASN A 90 15.40 18.33 1.19
C ASN A 90 15.93 17.32 0.17
N ALA A 91 15.66 16.01 0.38
CA ALA A 91 16.10 14.99 -0.57
C ALA A 91 15.49 15.19 -1.97
N PHE A 92 14.24 15.62 -2.06
CA PHE A 92 13.59 15.95 -3.32
C PHE A 92 14.25 17.20 -3.95
N THR A 93 14.39 18.29 -3.21
CA THR A 93 14.91 19.58 -3.73
C THR A 93 16.36 19.50 -4.18
N PHE A 94 17.16 18.57 -3.63
CA PHE A 94 18.53 18.32 -4.07
C PHE A 94 18.67 17.17 -5.09
N SER A 95 17.56 16.57 -5.52
CA SER A 95 17.55 15.51 -6.52
C SER A 95 17.62 16.06 -7.96
N SER A 96 17.90 15.17 -8.92
CA SER A 96 17.80 15.50 -10.35
C SER A 96 16.38 15.82 -10.82
N PHE A 97 15.38 15.59 -9.98
CA PHE A 97 13.96 15.84 -10.25
C PHE A 97 13.46 17.17 -9.65
N SER A 98 14.34 17.96 -9.03
CA SER A 98 13.96 19.22 -8.36
C SER A 98 13.34 20.27 -9.27
N GLN A 99 13.61 20.19 -10.57
CA GLN A 99 13.06 21.11 -11.59
C GLN A 99 11.82 20.54 -12.30
N TRP A 100 11.37 19.35 -11.90
CA TRP A 100 10.19 18.73 -12.49
C TRP A 100 8.92 19.19 -11.75
N THR A 101 7.82 19.25 -12.47
CA THR A 101 6.52 19.61 -11.88
C THR A 101 5.99 18.50 -10.99
N VAL A 102 5.75 18.81 -9.71
CA VAL A 102 5.11 17.88 -8.77
C VAL A 102 3.63 17.76 -9.13
N GLN A 103 3.19 16.54 -9.42
CA GLN A 103 1.79 16.22 -9.71
C GLN A 103 1.02 15.88 -8.43
N ASN A 104 1.57 14.96 -7.65
CA ASN A 104 0.97 14.50 -6.40
C ASN A 104 2.07 14.10 -5.40
N VAL A 105 1.72 14.16 -4.14
CA VAL A 105 2.53 13.64 -3.04
C VAL A 105 1.68 12.72 -2.19
N PHE A 106 2.13 11.49 -2.01
CA PHE A 106 1.42 10.49 -1.23
C PHE A 106 2.19 10.12 0.03
N PHE A 107 1.48 10.04 1.15
CA PHE A 107 1.95 9.45 2.39
C PHE A 107 1.40 8.03 2.50
N ILE A 108 2.30 7.05 2.59
CA ILE A 108 1.96 5.63 2.58
C ILE A 108 2.30 5.01 3.92
N GLU A 109 1.29 4.45 4.57
CA GLU A 109 1.41 3.75 5.85
C GLU A 109 1.20 2.25 5.66
N PHE A 110 1.92 1.45 6.45
CA PHE A 110 1.82 -0.01 6.46
C PHE A 110 1.70 -0.54 7.89
N PRO A 111 1.06 -1.71 8.11
CA PRO A 111 1.12 -2.37 9.41
C PRO A 111 2.56 -2.79 9.72
N LYS A 112 3.08 -2.37 10.88
CA LYS A 112 4.39 -2.81 11.42
C LYS A 112 5.62 -2.50 10.54
N ARG A 113 5.56 -1.48 9.68
CA ARG A 113 6.66 -1.06 8.80
C ARG A 113 6.77 0.45 8.78
N PRO A 114 7.97 1.00 8.50
CA PRO A 114 8.15 2.43 8.30
C PRO A 114 7.28 2.95 7.15
N ALA A 115 6.76 4.15 7.32
CA ALA A 115 6.02 4.85 6.27
C ALA A 115 6.95 5.28 5.13
N VAL A 116 6.35 5.50 3.95
CA VAL A 116 7.04 5.93 2.73
C VAL A 116 6.31 7.13 2.16
N TYR A 117 7.05 8.12 1.68
CA TYR A 117 6.51 9.19 0.83
C TYR A 117 6.75 8.85 -0.63
N VAL A 118 5.74 9.09 -1.47
CA VAL A 118 5.87 8.94 -2.92
C VAL A 118 5.58 10.30 -3.55
N ILE A 119 6.58 10.86 -4.24
CA ILE A 119 6.43 12.08 -5.00
C ILE A 119 6.27 11.72 -6.46
N GLN A 120 5.15 12.08 -7.05
CA GLN A 120 4.92 11.93 -8.47
C GLN A 120 5.26 13.21 -9.17
N VAL A 121 6.19 13.13 -10.11
CA VAL A 121 6.69 14.27 -10.87
C VAL A 121 6.56 14.02 -12.37
N ASN A 122 6.33 15.08 -13.14
CA ASN A 122 6.42 15.03 -14.58
C ASN A 122 7.42 16.07 -15.12
N MET A 123 8.02 15.75 -16.26
CA MET A 123 8.86 16.69 -16.99
C MET A 123 7.98 17.58 -17.86
N ASP A 124 8.18 18.89 -17.79
CA ASP A 124 7.44 19.84 -18.61
C ASP A 124 7.63 19.54 -20.11
N ASN A 125 6.55 19.65 -20.87
CA ASN A 125 6.52 19.34 -22.31
C ASN A 125 6.90 17.90 -22.69
N SER A 126 6.71 16.95 -21.78
CA SER A 126 6.96 15.52 -21.97
C SER A 126 5.89 14.69 -21.27
N ASP A 127 5.63 13.48 -21.79
CA ASP A 127 4.76 12.49 -21.12
C ASP A 127 5.53 11.68 -20.05
N ALA A 128 6.77 12.06 -19.75
CA ALA A 128 7.58 11.37 -18.76
C ALA A 128 7.08 11.66 -17.34
N ILE A 129 6.63 10.62 -16.65
CA ILE A 129 6.18 10.66 -15.26
C ILE A 129 7.05 9.72 -14.44
N TYR A 130 7.54 10.21 -13.30
CA TYR A 130 8.31 9.40 -12.36
C TYR A 130 7.69 9.41 -10.97
N GLN A 131 7.84 8.29 -10.28
CA GLN A 131 7.48 8.13 -8.87
C GLN A 131 8.77 7.97 -8.07
N LEU A 132 8.99 8.89 -7.11
CA LEU A 132 10.15 8.91 -6.22
C LEU A 132 9.71 8.40 -4.85
N PHE A 133 10.30 7.30 -4.40
CA PHE A 133 9.96 6.67 -3.12
C PHE A 133 11.01 7.06 -2.08
N LEU A 134 10.59 7.75 -1.00
CA LEU A 134 11.47 8.27 0.03
C LEU A 134 11.04 7.83 1.43
N THR A 135 12.03 7.62 2.30
CA THR A 135 11.74 7.55 3.74
C THR A 135 11.45 8.95 4.30
N PRO A 136 10.81 9.08 5.47
CA PRO A 136 10.62 10.39 6.12
C PRO A 136 11.94 11.15 6.36
N GLY A 137 13.05 10.43 6.58
CA GLY A 137 14.39 11.00 6.73
C GLY A 137 15.09 11.38 5.44
N GLY A 138 14.44 11.22 4.27
CA GLY A 138 14.96 11.65 2.97
C GLY A 138 15.81 10.61 2.22
N ARG A 139 15.93 9.37 2.72
CA ARG A 139 16.62 8.34 1.93
C ARG A 139 15.76 7.94 0.73
N MET A 140 16.29 8.10 -0.48
CA MET A 140 15.67 7.59 -1.70
C MET A 140 15.71 6.06 -1.69
N LEU A 141 14.54 5.43 -1.76
CA LEU A 141 14.38 3.97 -1.78
C LEU A 141 14.38 3.46 -3.21
N GLN A 142 13.67 4.16 -4.08
CA GLN A 142 13.54 3.83 -5.50
C GLN A 142 13.08 5.04 -6.29
N THR A 143 13.40 5.03 -7.59
CA THR A 143 12.77 5.84 -8.63
C THR A 143 12.15 4.90 -9.65
N LYS A 144 10.88 5.12 -10.01
CA LYS A 144 10.13 4.30 -10.96
C LYS A 144 9.61 5.17 -12.08
N ASP A 145 9.86 4.76 -13.32
CA ASP A 145 9.20 5.33 -14.50
C ASP A 145 7.73 4.86 -14.52
N ALA A 146 6.82 5.82 -14.54
CA ALA A 146 5.37 5.62 -14.55
C ALA A 146 4.70 6.21 -15.80
N SER A 147 5.48 6.57 -16.83
CA SER A 147 5.04 7.32 -18.01
C SER A 147 3.97 6.59 -18.83
N TYR A 148 4.06 5.27 -18.96
CA TYR A 148 3.21 4.51 -19.90
C TYR A 148 2.07 3.73 -19.25
N ASN A 149 2.15 3.46 -17.96
CA ASN A 149 1.14 2.68 -17.28
C ASN A 149 1.19 2.91 -15.78
N ASN A 150 0.17 3.54 -15.26
CA ASN A 150 -0.14 3.37 -13.88
C ASN A 150 0.59 4.30 -12.92
N THR A 151 0.10 5.49 -12.84
CA THR A 151 0.36 6.43 -11.75
C THR A 151 -0.31 5.98 -10.43
N ALA A 152 -1.19 4.96 -10.49
CA ALA A 152 -1.93 4.47 -9.33
C ALA A 152 -1.02 3.84 -8.28
N ILE A 153 -1.21 4.25 -7.04
CA ILE A 153 -0.52 3.72 -5.87
C ILE A 153 -1.35 2.56 -5.30
N SER A 154 -0.83 1.34 -5.45
CA SER A 154 -1.45 0.11 -4.94
C SER A 154 -0.45 -0.72 -4.12
N PRO A 155 -0.88 -1.68 -3.30
CA PRO A 155 0.04 -2.50 -2.51
C PRO A 155 1.13 -3.19 -3.32
N SER A 156 0.84 -3.63 -4.56
CA SER A 156 1.82 -4.30 -5.44
C SER A 156 3.00 -3.41 -5.85
N VAL A 157 2.83 -2.10 -5.85
CA VAL A 157 3.91 -1.15 -6.15
C VAL A 157 5.02 -1.23 -5.10
N PHE A 158 4.71 -1.69 -3.88
CA PHE A 158 5.64 -1.75 -2.76
C PHE A 158 6.28 -3.13 -2.54
N ASP A 159 5.97 -4.13 -3.35
CA ASP A 159 6.53 -5.49 -3.21
C ASP A 159 8.07 -5.49 -3.27
N PHE A 160 8.67 -4.60 -4.04
CA PHE A 160 10.13 -4.47 -4.12
C PHE A 160 10.76 -3.93 -2.83
N ILE A 161 10.12 -2.96 -2.16
CA ILE A 161 10.55 -2.45 -0.85
C ILE A 161 10.48 -3.57 0.18
N LEU A 162 9.46 -4.40 0.08
CA LEU A 162 9.21 -5.50 0.99
C LEU A 162 10.28 -6.60 0.88
N LYS A 163 10.76 -6.85 -0.34
CA LYS A 163 11.81 -7.85 -0.61
C LYS A 163 13.21 -7.35 -0.24
N SER A 164 13.53 -6.08 -0.47
CA SER A 164 14.84 -5.51 -0.11
C SER A 164 15.05 -5.41 1.40
N ALA A 165 14.02 -5.12 2.19
CA ALA A 165 14.11 -5.09 3.64
C ALA A 165 14.31 -6.47 4.27
N SER A 166 13.74 -7.54 3.70
CA SER A 166 13.97 -8.91 4.17
C SER A 166 15.40 -9.38 3.91
N ASN A 167 16.01 -8.95 2.80
CA ASN A 167 17.40 -9.29 2.47
C ASN A 167 18.41 -8.58 3.40
N LEU A 168 18.13 -7.36 3.86
CA LEU A 168 18.97 -6.65 4.82
C LEU A 168 18.93 -7.31 6.21
N ASN A 169 17.77 -7.79 6.65
CA ASN A 169 17.65 -8.50 7.92
C ASN A 169 18.28 -9.92 7.86
N GLY A 170 18.28 -10.56 6.71
CA GLY A 170 18.97 -11.85 6.50
C GLY A 170 20.49 -11.71 6.60
N ASN A 171 21.07 -10.63 6.08
CA ASN A 171 22.51 -10.37 6.16
C ASN A 171 22.98 -9.98 7.58
N LEU A 172 22.13 -9.31 8.38
CA LEU A 172 22.45 -8.98 9.76
C LEU A 172 22.46 -10.21 10.68
N ASN A 173 21.65 -11.24 10.39
CA ASN A 173 21.67 -12.49 11.13
C ASN A 173 22.89 -13.36 10.75
N CYS A 174 23.34 -13.31 9.51
CA CYS A 174 24.54 -14.02 9.05
C CYS A 174 25.84 -13.46 9.67
N SER A 175 25.93 -12.15 9.86
CA SER A 175 27.09 -11.55 10.51
C SER A 175 27.17 -11.85 12.04
N LYS A 176 26.05 -12.08 12.72
CA LYS A 176 26.04 -12.51 14.12
C LYS A 176 26.45 -13.95 14.33
N GLU A 177 26.19 -14.84 13.36
CA GLU A 177 26.66 -16.23 13.43
C GLU A 177 28.20 -16.35 13.24
N LEU A 178 28.81 -15.46 12.47
CA LEU A 178 30.27 -15.48 12.25
C LEU A 178 31.08 -15.03 13.45
N GLU A 179 30.53 -14.19 14.33
CA GLU A 179 31.21 -13.80 15.59
C GLU A 179 31.22 -14.92 16.64
N HIS A 180 30.35 -15.92 16.52
CA HIS A 180 30.30 -17.03 17.47
C HIS A 180 31.29 -18.17 17.16
N TYR A 181 31.93 -18.15 15.98
CA TYR A 181 32.98 -19.11 15.57
C TYR A 181 34.40 -18.57 15.68
N ALA A 182 34.59 -17.30 16.14
CA ALA A 182 35.88 -16.65 16.26
C ALA A 182 36.34 -16.43 17.72
N SER A 183 35.69 -17.07 18.69
CA SER A 183 36.08 -17.01 20.12
C SER A 183 36.52 -18.36 20.67
#